data_937c7eccb3f341b075bf4d8cc81e1689
#
_entry.id   937c7eccb3f341b075bf4d8cc81e1689
#
_cell.length_a   1.000
_cell.length_b   1.000
_cell.length_c   1.000
_cell.angle_alpha   90.00
_cell.angle_beta   90.00
_cell.angle_gamma   90.00
#
_symmetry.space_group_name_H-M   'P 1'
#
loop_
_entity.id
_entity.type
_entity.pdbx_description
1 polymer ?
#
loop_
_entity_poly.entity_id
_entity_poly.type
_entity_poly.pdbx_seq_one_letter_code
_entity_poly.pdbx_strand_id
1 'polypeptide(L)'
;MLWSKKASAADHDIYQTQPYGELRVALRGYCQEKNVNTLLHAIAALQKVGYRLNEKAARNGFFKVCELTGLMGRWQQLHTEPRLVCDTGHNVGGFQHIVPQLLAQPCKQLRIVFGMVNDKDISGVLSLMPKEATYYFTQANVARALPSHELQALAARHDLRGATYPTVAEAVRAVLSEADKKDFIYVGGSSFIVADLLTLWKEM
;
A
#
# COMPACT_ATOMS: atom_id res chain seq x y z
N MET A 1 16.67 6.46 -19.69
CA MET A 1 15.94 5.22 -20.04
C MET A 1 14.50 5.58 -20.24
N LEU A 2 13.93 5.23 -21.39
CA LEU A 2 12.49 5.42 -21.62
C LEU A 2 11.77 4.19 -21.11
N TRP A 3 10.72 4.38 -20.34
CA TRP A 3 9.85 3.32 -19.86
C TRP A 3 8.40 3.82 -19.83
N SER A 4 7.47 2.92 -20.03
CA SER A 4 6.04 3.17 -19.90
C SER A 4 5.35 1.91 -19.42
N LYS A 5 4.32 2.06 -18.59
CA LYS A 5 3.46 0.94 -18.21
C LYS A 5 2.59 0.56 -19.40
N LYS A 6 2.64 -0.72 -19.81
CA LYS A 6 1.85 -1.28 -20.91
C LYS A 6 0.54 -1.88 -20.44
N ALA A 7 0.58 -2.65 -19.35
CA ALA A 7 -0.56 -3.42 -18.87
C ALA A 7 -0.42 -3.76 -17.39
N SER A 8 -1.53 -4.15 -16.79
CA SER A 8 -1.58 -4.80 -15.47
C SER A 8 -2.18 -6.19 -15.64
N ALA A 9 -1.51 -7.20 -15.09
CA ALA A 9 -2.02 -8.55 -14.94
C ALA A 9 -2.53 -8.78 -13.51
N ALA A 10 -3.00 -9.99 -13.19
CA ALA A 10 -3.55 -10.30 -11.87
C ALA A 10 -2.52 -10.16 -10.75
N ASP A 11 -1.26 -10.50 -10.99
CA ASP A 11 -0.17 -10.59 -10.02
C ASP A 11 1.02 -9.67 -10.30
N HIS A 12 1.07 -9.00 -11.46
CA HIS A 12 2.18 -8.11 -11.84
C HIS A 12 1.76 -7.01 -12.81
N ASP A 13 2.58 -5.98 -12.90
CA ASP A 13 2.53 -4.96 -13.94
C ASP A 13 3.56 -5.24 -15.03
N ILE A 14 3.27 -4.83 -16.27
CA ILE A 14 4.15 -4.99 -17.43
C ILE A 14 4.60 -3.61 -17.88
N TYR A 15 5.91 -3.40 -17.93
CA TYR A 15 6.53 -2.16 -18.39
C TYR A 15 7.34 -2.39 -19.67
N GLN A 16 7.30 -1.42 -20.58
CA GLN A 16 8.25 -1.35 -21.69
C GLN A 16 9.47 -0.56 -21.25
N THR A 17 10.63 -1.18 -21.25
CA THR A 17 11.86 -0.61 -20.70
C THR A 17 13.03 -0.71 -21.65
N GLN A 18 14.10 0.06 -21.40
CA GLN A 18 15.40 -0.10 -22.00
C GLN A 18 16.45 -0.32 -20.90
N PRO A 19 17.34 -1.34 -21.01
CA PRO A 19 17.55 -2.20 -22.21
C PRO A 19 16.68 -3.46 -22.25
N TYR A 20 15.81 -3.71 -21.27
CA TYR A 20 15.19 -5.03 -21.06
C TYR A 20 13.95 -5.32 -21.91
N GLY A 21 13.45 -4.37 -22.74
CA GLY A 21 12.21 -4.57 -23.45
C GLY A 21 11.02 -4.70 -22.50
N GLU A 22 10.16 -5.72 -22.66
CA GLU A 22 9.09 -6.01 -21.72
C GLU A 22 9.65 -6.55 -20.40
N LEU A 23 9.28 -5.88 -19.31
CA LEU A 23 9.69 -6.21 -17.95
C LEU A 23 8.45 -6.42 -17.06
N ARG A 24 8.38 -7.59 -16.42
CA ARG A 24 7.36 -7.92 -15.43
C ARG A 24 7.80 -7.44 -14.06
N VAL A 25 6.92 -6.75 -13.33
CA VAL A 25 7.20 -6.17 -12.01
C VAL A 25 6.12 -6.61 -11.03
N ALA A 26 6.50 -7.36 -10.00
CA ALA A 26 5.57 -7.89 -9.01
C ALA A 26 5.01 -6.80 -8.08
N LEU A 27 5.79 -5.76 -7.75
CA LEU A 27 5.32 -4.67 -6.90
C LEU A 27 4.35 -3.78 -7.69
N ARG A 28 3.14 -3.69 -7.17
CA ARG A 28 2.03 -2.94 -7.77
C ARG A 28 1.79 -1.66 -6.97
N GLY A 29 1.21 -0.68 -7.60
CA GLY A 29 0.93 0.62 -6.99
C GLY A 29 1.46 1.77 -7.83
N TYR A 30 0.78 2.91 -7.80
CA TYR A 30 1.12 4.06 -8.65
C TYR A 30 2.52 4.61 -8.38
N CYS A 31 2.99 4.54 -7.12
CA CYS A 31 4.37 4.94 -6.78
C CYS A 31 5.44 4.02 -7.40
N GLN A 32 5.10 2.78 -7.77
CA GLN A 32 6.08 1.82 -8.29
C GLN A 32 6.59 2.18 -9.69
N GLU A 33 5.83 2.94 -10.46
CA GLU A 33 6.31 3.44 -11.75
C GLU A 33 7.62 4.23 -11.62
N LYS A 34 7.67 5.17 -10.65
CA LYS A 34 8.88 5.94 -10.36
C LYS A 34 10.00 5.05 -9.82
N ASN A 35 9.66 4.09 -8.95
CA ASN A 35 10.63 3.18 -8.37
C ASN A 35 11.27 2.27 -9.43
N VAL A 36 10.48 1.74 -10.37
CA VAL A 36 11.00 0.95 -11.50
C VAL A 36 12.02 1.74 -12.31
N ASN A 37 11.70 3.00 -12.66
CA ASN A 37 12.64 3.85 -13.40
C ASN A 37 13.92 4.10 -12.59
N THR A 38 13.82 4.43 -11.31
CA THR A 38 14.97 4.63 -10.43
C THR A 38 15.85 3.37 -10.36
N LEU A 39 15.24 2.20 -10.21
CA LEU A 39 15.96 0.92 -10.16
C LEU A 39 16.67 0.60 -11.49
N LEU A 40 16.05 0.88 -12.64
CA LEU A 40 16.69 0.71 -13.94
C LEU A 40 17.94 1.59 -14.08
N HIS A 41 17.87 2.84 -13.62
CA HIS A 41 19.04 3.73 -13.60
C HIS A 41 20.11 3.25 -12.60
N ALA A 42 19.69 2.77 -11.42
CA ALA A 42 20.62 2.24 -10.42
C ALA A 42 21.38 0.99 -10.94
N ILE A 43 20.66 0.06 -11.59
CA ILE A 43 21.29 -1.12 -12.22
C ILE A 43 22.33 -0.69 -13.26
N ALA A 44 21.99 0.26 -14.14
CA ALA A 44 22.91 0.76 -15.14
C ALA A 44 24.15 1.45 -14.52
N ALA A 45 23.98 2.19 -13.43
CA ALA A 45 25.08 2.82 -12.70
C ALA A 45 25.99 1.77 -12.05
N LEU A 46 25.43 0.73 -11.42
CA LEU A 46 26.17 -0.37 -10.83
C LEU A 46 26.99 -1.14 -11.89
N GLN A 47 26.40 -1.40 -13.05
CA GLN A 47 27.11 -2.06 -14.15
C GLN A 47 28.31 -1.23 -14.64
N LYS A 48 28.18 0.12 -14.71
CA LYS A 48 29.28 1.01 -15.09
C LYS A 48 30.47 0.97 -14.12
N VAL A 49 30.23 0.73 -12.84
CA VAL A 49 31.29 0.61 -11.82
C VAL A 49 31.74 -0.83 -11.60
N GLY A 50 31.40 -1.76 -12.51
CA GLY A 50 31.96 -3.10 -12.56
C GLY A 50 31.11 -4.22 -11.92
N TYR A 51 29.93 -3.94 -11.40
CA TYR A 51 29.04 -5.00 -10.91
C TYR A 51 28.49 -5.85 -12.06
N ARG A 52 28.61 -7.17 -11.94
CA ARG A 52 28.11 -8.12 -12.95
C ARG A 52 26.63 -8.45 -12.70
N LEU A 53 25.75 -7.56 -13.14
CA LEU A 53 24.30 -7.75 -13.09
C LEU A 53 23.81 -8.18 -14.48
N ASN A 54 23.53 -9.47 -14.65
CA ASN A 54 23.02 -9.99 -15.92
C ASN A 54 21.50 -9.76 -16.04
N GLU A 55 21.00 -9.83 -17.27
CA GLU A 55 19.58 -9.58 -17.58
C GLU A 55 18.63 -10.52 -16.81
N LYS A 56 18.99 -11.82 -16.70
CA LYS A 56 18.17 -12.81 -15.98
C LYS A 56 18.04 -12.45 -14.51
N ALA A 57 19.11 -12.01 -13.86
CA ALA A 57 19.09 -11.58 -12.46
C ALA A 57 18.22 -10.32 -12.28
N ALA A 58 18.35 -9.33 -13.18
CA ALA A 58 17.52 -8.14 -13.16
C ALA A 58 16.02 -8.47 -13.32
N ARG A 59 15.65 -9.25 -14.32
CA ARG A 59 14.26 -9.69 -14.56
C ARG A 59 13.68 -10.45 -13.36
N ASN A 60 14.45 -11.38 -12.79
CA ASN A 60 14.04 -12.11 -11.60
C ASN A 60 13.86 -11.19 -10.39
N GLY A 61 14.77 -10.23 -10.19
CA GLY A 61 14.69 -9.25 -9.12
C GLY A 61 13.41 -8.39 -9.18
N PHE A 62 13.00 -7.96 -10.37
CA PHE A 62 11.74 -7.24 -10.54
C PHE A 62 10.50 -8.12 -10.37
N PHE A 63 10.49 -9.31 -10.92
CA PHE A 63 9.31 -10.18 -10.94
C PHE A 63 9.13 -10.96 -9.64
N LYS A 64 10.23 -11.34 -8.97
CA LYS A 64 10.21 -12.19 -7.77
C LYS A 64 10.65 -11.47 -6.50
N VAL A 65 10.62 -10.14 -6.47
CA VAL A 65 11.13 -9.36 -5.32
C VAL A 65 10.51 -9.80 -4.00
N CYS A 66 9.19 -10.01 -3.95
CA CYS A 66 8.50 -10.44 -2.73
C CYS A 66 8.93 -11.84 -2.29
N GLU A 67 9.06 -12.78 -3.24
CA GLU A 67 9.53 -14.15 -2.99
C GLU A 67 10.99 -14.18 -2.51
N LEU A 68 11.87 -13.40 -3.15
CA LEU A 68 13.31 -13.41 -2.87
C LEU A 68 13.68 -12.65 -1.60
N THR A 69 12.90 -11.65 -1.19
CA THR A 69 13.27 -10.73 -0.10
C THR A 69 12.31 -10.75 1.08
N GLY A 70 11.15 -11.38 0.94
CA GLY A 70 10.08 -11.30 1.95
C GLY A 70 9.42 -9.92 2.03
N LEU A 71 9.62 -9.02 1.04
CA LEU A 71 9.01 -7.70 1.04
C LEU A 71 7.49 -7.80 0.96
N MET A 72 6.81 -7.17 1.90
CA MET A 72 5.35 -7.16 2.03
C MET A 72 4.78 -5.74 2.14
N GLY A 73 3.44 -5.61 2.03
CA GLY A 73 2.73 -4.36 2.27
C GLY A 73 2.97 -3.28 1.22
N ARG A 74 3.12 -3.64 -0.04
CA ARG A 74 3.22 -2.71 -1.18
C ARG A 74 2.05 -2.94 -2.13
N TRP A 75 0.92 -2.29 -1.85
CA TRP A 75 -0.35 -2.53 -2.54
C TRP A 75 -0.69 -4.03 -2.62
N GLN A 76 -0.46 -4.70 -1.49
CA GLN A 76 -0.57 -6.16 -1.40
C GLN A 76 -2.03 -6.56 -1.19
N GLN A 77 -2.56 -7.35 -2.11
CA GLN A 77 -3.89 -7.94 -1.96
C GLN A 77 -3.82 -9.18 -1.06
N LEU A 78 -4.66 -9.20 -0.03
CA LEU A 78 -4.78 -10.30 0.92
C LEU A 78 -6.08 -11.09 0.76
N HIS A 79 -7.16 -10.46 0.28
CA HIS A 79 -8.45 -11.09 0.08
C HIS A 79 -9.09 -10.66 -1.24
N THR A 80 -9.98 -11.47 -1.79
CA THR A 80 -10.60 -11.23 -3.10
C THR A 80 -12.04 -10.72 -3.02
N GLU A 81 -12.86 -11.21 -2.10
CA GLU A 81 -14.29 -10.88 -1.95
C GLU A 81 -14.73 -10.82 -0.48
N PRO A 82 -14.81 -9.64 0.12
CA PRO A 82 -14.45 -8.31 -0.40
C PRO A 82 -12.96 -8.19 -0.69
N ARG A 83 -12.60 -7.37 -1.69
CA ARG A 83 -11.19 -7.18 -2.01
C ARG A 83 -10.51 -6.37 -0.92
N LEU A 84 -9.51 -6.96 -0.25
CA LEU A 84 -8.71 -6.31 0.79
C LEU A 84 -7.28 -6.13 0.32
N VAL A 85 -6.80 -4.90 0.40
CA VAL A 85 -5.44 -4.49 0.04
C VAL A 85 -4.80 -3.75 1.21
N CYS A 86 -3.51 -3.99 1.45
CA CYS A 86 -2.73 -3.21 2.40
C CYS A 86 -1.53 -2.51 1.75
N ASP A 87 -1.17 -1.34 2.29
CA ASP A 87 0.02 -0.59 1.86
C ASP A 87 0.67 0.13 3.05
N THR A 88 2.00 0.12 3.10
CA THR A 88 2.80 0.73 4.17
C THR A 88 3.04 2.23 3.98
N GLY A 89 2.34 2.89 3.07
CA GLY A 89 2.36 4.34 2.92
C GLY A 89 2.02 5.03 4.24
N HIS A 90 2.82 6.04 4.63
CA HIS A 90 2.74 6.64 5.97
C HIS A 90 3.05 8.15 5.99
N ASN A 91 3.10 8.79 4.83
CA ASN A 91 3.37 10.22 4.70
C ASN A 91 2.61 10.83 3.51
N VAL A 92 2.59 12.16 3.46
CA VAL A 92 1.88 12.92 2.42
C VAL A 92 2.27 12.46 1.01
N GLY A 93 3.59 12.34 0.73
CA GLY A 93 4.07 11.90 -0.59
C GLY A 93 3.59 10.50 -0.99
N GLY A 94 3.49 9.57 -0.04
CA GLY A 94 2.91 8.24 -0.27
C GLY A 94 1.41 8.32 -0.58
N PHE A 95 0.66 9.10 0.20
CA PHE A 95 -0.79 9.24 0.04
C PHE A 95 -1.19 10.01 -1.22
N GLN A 96 -0.35 10.89 -1.75
CA GLN A 96 -0.54 11.49 -3.07
C GLN A 96 -0.65 10.45 -4.21
N HIS A 97 -0.08 9.25 -4.03
CA HIS A 97 -0.20 8.13 -4.98
C HIS A 97 -1.28 7.12 -4.56
N ILE A 98 -1.42 6.85 -3.26
CA ILE A 98 -2.37 5.88 -2.74
C ILE A 98 -3.81 6.36 -2.95
N VAL A 99 -4.12 7.62 -2.64
CA VAL A 99 -5.51 8.13 -2.73
C VAL A 99 -6.08 8.08 -4.14
N PRO A 100 -5.40 8.55 -5.20
CA PRO A 100 -5.90 8.35 -6.57
C PRO A 100 -6.10 6.88 -6.93
N GLN A 101 -5.23 6.00 -6.42
CA GLN A 101 -5.35 4.57 -6.65
C GLN A 101 -6.53 3.95 -5.90
N LEU A 102 -6.85 4.41 -4.69
CA LEU A 102 -8.06 4.02 -3.95
C LEU A 102 -9.33 4.42 -4.69
N LEU A 103 -9.39 5.68 -5.14
CA LEU A 103 -10.54 6.23 -5.86
C LEU A 103 -10.77 5.57 -7.24
N ALA A 104 -9.73 5.02 -7.85
CA ALA A 104 -9.81 4.29 -9.11
C ALA A 104 -10.30 2.84 -8.94
N GLN A 105 -10.51 2.33 -7.70
CA GLN A 105 -10.96 0.96 -7.51
C GLN A 105 -12.47 0.83 -7.74
N PRO A 106 -12.92 -0.10 -8.59
CA PRO A 106 -14.34 -0.38 -8.73
C PRO A 106 -14.85 -1.04 -7.44
N CYS A 107 -15.76 -0.38 -6.73
CA CYS A 107 -16.39 -0.91 -5.53
C CYS A 107 -17.75 -0.27 -5.28
N LYS A 108 -18.59 -0.96 -4.49
CA LYS A 108 -19.86 -0.41 -3.99
C LYS A 108 -19.58 0.61 -2.88
N GLN A 109 -18.70 0.26 -1.94
CA GLN A 109 -18.26 1.10 -0.83
C GLN A 109 -16.75 0.96 -0.62
N LEU A 110 -16.05 2.09 -0.44
CA LEU A 110 -14.67 2.12 0.02
C LEU A 110 -14.64 2.11 1.55
N ARG A 111 -13.95 1.14 2.14
CA ARG A 111 -13.76 1.00 3.58
C ARG A 111 -12.28 1.09 3.91
N ILE A 112 -11.91 1.86 4.92
CA ILE A 112 -10.52 2.17 5.24
C ILE A 112 -10.24 1.89 6.71
N VAL A 113 -9.44 0.87 6.99
CA VAL A 113 -8.83 0.63 8.30
C VAL A 113 -7.56 1.46 8.37
N PHE A 114 -7.52 2.43 9.29
CA PHE A 114 -6.51 3.47 9.28
C PHE A 114 -5.92 3.76 10.65
N GLY A 115 -4.58 3.77 10.71
CA GLY A 115 -3.85 4.16 11.92
C GLY A 115 -2.51 4.78 11.58
N MET A 116 -2.06 5.72 12.39
CA MET A 116 -0.82 6.46 12.18
C MET A 116 0.08 6.45 13.43
N VAL A 117 1.30 6.93 13.27
CA VAL A 117 2.23 7.19 14.35
C VAL A 117 2.40 8.70 14.57
N ASN A 118 2.75 9.10 15.80
CA ASN A 118 2.77 10.50 16.24
C ASN A 118 3.83 11.40 15.57
N ASP A 119 4.86 10.79 14.95
CA ASP A 119 6.00 11.50 14.35
C ASP A 119 5.80 11.90 12.88
N LYS A 120 4.55 11.87 12.37
CA LYS A 120 4.21 12.15 10.96
C LYS A 120 3.33 13.40 10.83
N ASP A 121 3.31 13.94 9.62
CA ASP A 121 2.33 14.99 9.25
C ASP A 121 0.94 14.37 9.06
N ILE A 122 0.25 14.17 10.19
CA ILE A 122 -1.06 13.53 10.24
C ILE A 122 -2.09 14.37 9.50
N SER A 123 -2.12 15.68 9.74
CA SER A 123 -3.10 16.59 9.12
C SER A 123 -2.93 16.66 7.61
N GLY A 124 -1.68 16.70 7.12
CA GLY A 124 -1.39 16.67 5.70
C GLY A 124 -1.85 15.38 5.02
N VAL A 125 -1.72 14.22 5.70
CA VAL A 125 -2.25 12.96 5.19
C VAL A 125 -3.77 12.96 5.21
N LEU A 126 -4.41 13.32 6.33
CA LEU A 126 -5.87 13.31 6.49
C LEU A 126 -6.56 14.23 5.46
N SER A 127 -5.94 15.36 5.12
CA SER A 127 -6.48 16.30 4.11
C SER A 127 -6.61 15.69 2.70
N LEU A 128 -5.84 14.64 2.40
CA LEU A 128 -5.87 13.94 1.10
C LEU A 128 -6.90 12.82 1.07
N MET A 129 -7.33 12.32 2.24
CA MET A 129 -8.11 11.09 2.35
C MET A 129 -9.54 11.22 1.80
N PRO A 130 -10.10 10.15 1.20
CA PRO A 130 -11.44 10.16 0.61
C PRO A 130 -12.54 10.39 1.66
N LYS A 131 -13.35 11.44 1.50
CA LYS A 131 -14.42 11.80 2.45
C LYS A 131 -15.61 10.83 2.42
N GLU A 132 -15.87 10.21 1.28
CA GLU A 132 -17.01 9.29 1.06
C GLU A 132 -16.72 7.86 1.55
N ALA A 133 -15.50 7.59 2.05
CA ALA A 133 -15.15 6.29 2.60
C ALA A 133 -15.67 6.11 4.03
N THR A 134 -15.91 4.85 4.42
CA THR A 134 -16.18 4.50 5.82
C THR A 134 -14.86 4.15 6.52
N TYR A 135 -14.56 4.84 7.62
CA TYR A 135 -13.31 4.66 8.35
C TYR A 135 -13.45 3.77 9.59
N TYR A 136 -12.41 2.98 9.81
CA TYR A 136 -12.17 2.14 10.98
C TYR A 136 -10.85 2.60 11.58
N PHE A 137 -10.91 3.63 12.44
CA PHE A 137 -9.71 4.21 13.04
C PHE A 137 -9.13 3.26 14.08
N THR A 138 -7.85 2.96 13.99
CA THR A 138 -7.18 2.02 14.89
C THR A 138 -5.78 2.48 15.24
N GLN A 139 -5.11 1.72 16.09
CA GLN A 139 -3.73 1.98 16.50
C GLN A 139 -2.92 0.68 16.46
N ALA A 140 -1.65 0.78 16.13
CA ALA A 140 -0.73 -0.35 16.20
C ALA A 140 -0.26 -0.60 17.63
N ASN A 141 0.18 -1.83 17.92
CA ASN A 141 0.73 -2.19 19.23
C ASN A 141 2.20 -1.75 19.39
N VAL A 142 2.42 -0.43 19.32
CA VAL A 142 3.75 0.19 19.49
C VAL A 142 3.64 1.49 20.30
N ALA A 143 4.66 1.81 21.10
CA ALA A 143 4.64 2.96 22.00
C ALA A 143 4.41 4.33 21.31
N ARG A 144 4.79 4.48 20.05
CA ARG A 144 4.63 5.72 19.28
C ARG A 144 3.35 5.75 18.43
N ALA A 145 2.45 4.79 18.58
CA ALA A 145 1.17 4.81 17.88
C ALA A 145 0.35 6.02 18.33
N LEU A 146 -0.31 6.67 17.38
CA LEU A 146 -1.33 7.66 17.71
C LEU A 146 -2.58 6.91 18.21
N PRO A 147 -3.12 7.23 19.40
CA PRO A 147 -4.34 6.63 19.90
C PRO A 147 -5.50 6.78 18.90
N SER A 148 -6.27 5.71 18.72
CA SER A 148 -7.34 5.68 17.70
C SER A 148 -8.39 6.75 17.88
N HIS A 149 -8.73 7.12 19.12
CA HIS A 149 -9.68 8.19 19.44
C HIS A 149 -9.12 9.59 19.12
N GLU A 150 -7.82 9.81 19.29
CA GLU A 150 -7.17 11.07 18.90
C GLU A 150 -7.10 11.19 17.38
N LEU A 151 -6.77 10.09 16.69
CA LEU A 151 -6.80 10.05 15.24
C LEU A 151 -8.18 10.34 14.68
N GLN A 152 -9.25 9.76 15.26
CA GLN A 152 -10.63 10.05 14.88
C GLN A 152 -10.97 11.53 15.08
N ALA A 153 -10.58 12.14 16.21
CA ALA A 153 -10.85 13.55 16.49
C ALA A 153 -10.14 14.48 15.49
N LEU A 154 -8.91 14.13 15.06
CA LEU A 154 -8.19 14.85 13.99
C LEU A 154 -8.86 14.63 12.63
N ALA A 155 -9.27 13.41 12.32
CA ALA A 155 -9.93 13.03 11.07
C ALA A 155 -11.29 13.75 10.90
N ALA A 156 -12.04 13.93 11.99
CA ALA A 156 -13.31 14.68 11.98
C ALA A 156 -13.16 16.13 11.50
N ARG A 157 -11.98 16.76 11.71
CA ARG A 157 -11.67 18.12 11.21
C ARG A 157 -11.52 18.16 9.69
N HIS A 158 -11.36 17.02 9.06
CA HIS A 158 -11.25 16.83 7.61
C HIS A 158 -12.49 16.15 7.01
N ASP A 159 -13.61 16.12 7.75
CA ASP A 159 -14.88 15.47 7.36
C ASP A 159 -14.77 13.94 7.16
N LEU A 160 -13.75 13.29 7.73
CA LEU A 160 -13.62 11.84 7.68
C LEU A 160 -14.39 11.19 8.83
N ARG A 161 -15.27 10.22 8.51
CA ARG A 161 -16.22 9.65 9.47
C ARG A 161 -15.99 8.14 9.64
N GLY A 162 -16.02 7.69 10.89
CA GLY A 162 -15.89 6.28 11.20
C GLY A 162 -15.79 6.00 12.70
N ALA A 163 -15.75 4.72 13.07
CA ALA A 163 -15.61 4.25 14.44
C ALA A 163 -14.14 4.03 14.84
N THR A 164 -13.89 3.94 16.15
CA THR A 164 -12.57 3.66 16.71
C THR A 164 -12.48 2.23 17.23
N TYR A 165 -11.31 1.63 17.07
CA TYR A 165 -11.02 0.28 17.53
C TYR A 165 -9.65 0.28 18.25
N PRO A 166 -9.53 -0.37 19.41
CA PRO A 166 -8.31 -0.36 20.21
C PRO A 166 -7.17 -1.13 19.56
N THR A 167 -7.47 -2.08 18.66
CA THR A 167 -6.47 -2.90 17.97
C THR A 167 -6.77 -3.04 16.49
N VAL A 168 -5.73 -3.30 15.69
CA VAL A 168 -5.86 -3.61 14.26
C VAL A 168 -6.73 -4.85 14.04
N ALA A 169 -6.60 -5.85 14.91
CA ALA A 169 -7.38 -7.09 14.83
C ALA A 169 -8.88 -6.82 14.96
N GLU A 170 -9.29 -5.98 15.91
CA GLU A 170 -10.71 -5.62 16.11
C GLU A 170 -11.24 -4.81 14.92
N ALA A 171 -10.48 -3.83 14.43
CA ALA A 171 -10.85 -3.04 13.26
C ALA A 171 -11.02 -3.91 12.00
N VAL A 172 -10.09 -4.85 11.79
CA VAL A 172 -10.14 -5.77 10.63
C VAL A 172 -11.32 -6.74 10.74
N ARG A 173 -11.60 -7.29 11.92
CA ARG A 173 -12.79 -8.15 12.13
C ARG A 173 -14.09 -7.37 11.89
N ALA A 174 -14.17 -6.14 12.40
CA ALA A 174 -15.33 -5.29 12.20
C ALA A 174 -15.58 -4.99 10.72
N VAL A 175 -14.55 -4.53 9.99
CA VAL A 175 -14.71 -4.21 8.57
C VAL A 175 -15.08 -5.44 7.74
N LEU A 176 -14.51 -6.61 8.05
CA LEU A 176 -14.84 -7.86 7.33
C LEU A 176 -16.27 -8.34 7.63
N SER A 177 -16.79 -8.14 8.85
CA SER A 177 -18.17 -8.50 9.20
C SER A 177 -19.22 -7.59 8.58
N GLU A 178 -18.87 -6.33 8.29
CA GLU A 178 -19.79 -5.32 7.73
C GLU A 178 -19.69 -5.20 6.19
N ALA A 179 -18.62 -5.66 5.59
CA ALA A 179 -18.35 -5.47 4.17
C ALA A 179 -19.20 -6.40 3.29
N ASP A 180 -19.77 -5.83 2.22
CA ASP A 180 -20.32 -6.58 1.09
C ASP A 180 -19.17 -7.12 0.20
N LYS A 181 -19.41 -8.21 -0.51
CA LYS A 181 -18.44 -8.81 -1.46
C LYS A 181 -17.93 -7.82 -2.52
N LYS A 182 -18.73 -6.80 -2.84
CA LYS A 182 -18.40 -5.76 -3.82
C LYS A 182 -17.70 -4.55 -3.21
N ASP A 183 -17.46 -4.53 -1.91
CA ASP A 183 -16.72 -3.47 -1.25
C ASP A 183 -15.21 -3.61 -1.49
N PHE A 184 -14.51 -2.50 -1.35
CA PHE A 184 -13.06 -2.47 -1.36
C PHE A 184 -12.55 -2.05 0.01
N ILE A 185 -11.70 -2.87 0.62
CA ILE A 185 -11.10 -2.63 1.93
C ILE A 185 -9.63 -2.25 1.74
N TYR A 186 -9.24 -1.12 2.27
CA TYR A 186 -7.85 -0.69 2.39
C TYR A 186 -7.42 -0.71 3.84
N VAL A 187 -6.22 -1.24 4.11
CA VAL A 187 -5.60 -1.21 5.44
C VAL A 187 -4.23 -0.53 5.35
N GLY A 188 -4.03 0.55 6.12
CA GLY A 188 -2.76 1.28 6.04
C GLY A 188 -2.66 2.50 6.96
N GLY A 189 -1.80 3.46 6.54
CA GLY A 189 -1.45 4.67 7.30
C GLY A 189 -0.15 4.55 8.08
N SER A 190 0.31 3.32 8.36
CA SER A 190 1.59 3.05 9.00
C SER A 190 2.09 1.65 8.64
N SER A 191 3.41 1.49 8.57
CA SER A 191 4.02 0.16 8.43
C SER A 191 3.72 -0.76 9.62
N PHE A 192 3.47 -0.21 10.80
CA PHE A 192 3.11 -0.99 11.99
C PHE A 192 1.67 -1.53 11.91
N ILE A 193 0.73 -0.75 11.38
CA ILE A 193 -0.64 -1.22 11.11
C ILE A 193 -0.62 -2.41 10.16
N VAL A 194 0.18 -2.29 9.09
CA VAL A 194 0.31 -3.37 8.11
C VAL A 194 1.02 -4.60 8.72
N ALA A 195 2.01 -4.41 9.58
CA ALA A 195 2.68 -5.51 10.27
C ALA A 195 1.71 -6.29 11.18
N ASP A 196 0.91 -5.58 11.99
CA ASP A 196 -0.11 -6.19 12.84
C ASP A 196 -1.17 -6.93 12.01
N LEU A 197 -1.63 -6.34 10.89
CA LEU A 197 -2.53 -6.99 9.94
C LEU A 197 -1.93 -8.29 9.39
N LEU A 198 -0.69 -8.24 8.88
CA LEU A 198 -0.03 -9.41 8.26
C LEU A 198 0.25 -10.53 9.27
N THR A 199 0.45 -10.19 10.54
CA THR A 199 0.55 -11.19 11.62
C THR A 199 -0.80 -11.85 11.84
N LEU A 200 -1.86 -11.08 12.04
CA LEU A 200 -3.23 -11.57 12.17
C LEU A 200 -3.65 -12.45 10.97
N TRP A 201 -3.31 -12.03 9.74
CA TRP A 201 -3.73 -12.70 8.51
C TRP A 201 -3.15 -14.10 8.33
N LYS A 202 -2.01 -14.39 8.96
CA LYS A 202 -1.41 -15.73 8.97
C LYS A 202 -2.10 -16.70 9.93
N GLU A 203 -2.85 -16.15 10.89
CA GLU A 203 -3.55 -16.91 11.93
C GLU A 203 -5.03 -17.15 11.58
N MET A 204 -5.56 -16.45 10.57
CA MET A 204 -6.92 -16.59 10.05
C MET A 204 -6.99 -17.64 8.94
#